data_b1b0d445d4edbe8c7af3cf6aa2920b3d
#
_entry.id   b1b0d445d4edbe8c7af3cf6aa2920b3d
#
_cell.length_a   1.000
_cell.length_b   1.000
_cell.length_c   1.000
_cell.angle_alpha   90.00
_cell.angle_beta   90.00
_cell.angle_gamma   90.00
#
_symmetry.space_group_name_H-M   'P 1'
#
loop_
_entity.id
_entity.type
_entity.pdbx_description
1 polymer ?
#
loop_
_entity_poly.entity_id
_entity_poly.type
_entity_poly.pdbx_seq_one_letter_code
_entity_poly.pdbx_strand_id
1 'polypeptide(L)'
;NSLVDFETSAPGADGEPVWYRYQSVVLYDEEGGPVRHVGRLLDTSEAAMRESQFRRKAERDSLTGLYNRAAALDRIETALRTENRPCTLIVVDVDDFKAVNDTYGHPEGDYVLKKLAIFLSQVMRKEDIVARIGGDEFLIFAPGLATGPAAERVLEHLARGPFAGQRATDEVVDPTYHAAPTISVGRPAA
;
A
#
# COMPACT_ATOMS: atom_id res chain seq x y z
N ASN A 1 -29.05 11.92 32.88
CA ASN A 1 -28.78 10.77 32.02
C ASN A 1 -27.48 11.03 31.25
N SER A 2 -26.52 10.12 31.35
CA SER A 2 -25.28 10.18 30.57
C SER A 2 -25.30 9.14 29.46
N LEU A 3 -24.98 9.56 28.23
CA LEU A 3 -24.85 8.67 27.08
C LEU A 3 -23.39 8.15 27.02
N VAL A 4 -23.26 6.85 26.88
CA VAL A 4 -21.98 6.18 26.63
C VAL A 4 -22.08 5.55 25.24
N ASP A 5 -21.16 5.91 24.34
CA ASP A 5 -21.09 5.38 22.97
C ASP A 5 -19.60 5.18 22.61
N PHE A 6 -19.22 3.94 22.36
CA PHE A 6 -17.83 3.62 21.93
C PHE A 6 -17.80 2.35 21.11
N GLU A 7 -16.75 2.21 20.32
CA GLU A 7 -16.45 1.00 19.57
C GLU A 7 -15.31 0.23 20.23
N THR A 8 -15.42 -1.09 20.23
CA THR A 8 -14.41 -2.00 20.76
C THR A 8 -14.34 -3.26 19.90
N SER A 9 -13.28 -4.03 20.05
CA SER A 9 -13.17 -5.35 19.42
C SER A 9 -12.80 -6.41 20.44
N ALA A 10 -13.25 -7.62 20.21
CA ALA A 10 -12.88 -8.79 20.96
C ALA A 10 -12.51 -9.95 20.01
N PRO A 11 -11.63 -10.90 20.42
CA PRO A 11 -11.35 -12.07 19.61
C PRO A 11 -12.61 -12.90 19.40
N GLY A 12 -12.93 -13.23 18.14
CA GLY A 12 -13.96 -14.21 17.79
C GLY A 12 -13.54 -15.65 18.07
N ALA A 13 -14.44 -16.58 17.86
CA ALA A 13 -14.19 -18.00 18.07
C ALA A 13 -13.13 -18.59 17.12
N ASP A 14 -12.93 -17.98 15.98
CA ASP A 14 -11.93 -18.28 14.95
C ASP A 14 -10.62 -17.48 15.08
N GLY A 15 -10.52 -16.62 16.12
CA GLY A 15 -9.38 -15.76 16.37
C GLY A 15 -9.41 -14.41 15.61
N GLU A 16 -10.36 -14.23 14.71
CA GLU A 16 -10.54 -12.95 14.02
C GLU A 16 -11.26 -11.94 14.92
N PRO A 17 -10.94 -10.64 14.83
CA PRO A 17 -11.56 -9.63 15.66
C PRO A 17 -13.03 -9.40 15.26
N VAL A 18 -13.93 -9.51 16.23
CA VAL A 18 -15.33 -9.11 16.11
C VAL A 18 -15.47 -7.70 16.64
N TRP A 19 -16.02 -6.81 15.85
CA TRP A 19 -16.20 -5.41 16.19
C TRP A 19 -17.58 -5.16 16.75
N TYR A 20 -17.63 -4.44 17.88
CA TYR A 20 -18.86 -4.11 18.58
C TYR A 20 -18.97 -2.61 18.81
N ARG A 21 -20.17 -2.06 18.61
CA ARG A 21 -20.53 -0.74 19.10
C ARG A 21 -21.40 -0.89 20.34
N TYR A 22 -20.90 -0.36 21.46
CA TYR A 22 -21.61 -0.32 22.71
C TYR A 22 -22.26 1.06 22.88
N GLN A 23 -23.58 1.06 23.08
CA GLN A 23 -24.35 2.27 23.35
C GLN A 23 -25.19 2.06 24.60
N SER A 24 -25.08 2.93 25.58
CA SER A 24 -25.87 2.84 26.80
C SER A 24 -26.21 4.21 27.38
N VAL A 25 -27.27 4.20 28.19
CA VAL A 25 -27.69 5.35 28.98
C VAL A 25 -27.63 4.94 30.45
N VAL A 26 -27.01 5.80 31.27
CA VAL A 26 -27.00 5.65 32.72
C VAL A 26 -28.20 6.44 33.30
N LEU A 27 -29.02 5.75 34.04
CA LEU A 27 -30.12 6.35 34.76
C LEU A 27 -29.69 6.58 36.23
N TYR A 28 -29.98 7.76 36.74
CA TYR A 28 -29.61 8.19 38.07
C TYR A 28 -30.87 8.39 38.93
N ASP A 29 -30.76 8.19 40.26
CA ASP A 29 -31.78 8.53 41.23
C ASP A 29 -31.86 10.05 41.50
N GLU A 30 -32.73 10.43 42.44
CA GLU A 30 -32.91 11.84 42.84
C GLU A 30 -31.69 12.41 43.60
N GLU A 31 -30.86 11.52 44.16
CA GLU A 31 -29.65 11.87 44.91
C GLU A 31 -28.41 11.92 43.98
N GLY A 32 -28.57 11.60 42.65
CA GLY A 32 -27.51 11.62 41.67
C GLY A 32 -26.68 10.33 41.63
N GLY A 33 -27.13 9.27 42.29
CA GLY A 33 -26.51 7.95 42.26
C GLY A 33 -26.91 7.16 41.00
N PRO A 34 -25.99 6.42 40.37
CA PRO A 34 -26.33 5.59 39.20
C PRO A 34 -27.16 4.36 39.61
N VAL A 35 -28.40 4.26 39.10
CA VAL A 35 -29.35 3.20 39.46
C VAL A 35 -29.37 2.09 38.44
N ARG A 36 -29.25 2.42 37.14
CA ARG A 36 -29.37 1.44 36.06
C ARG A 36 -28.56 1.84 34.85
N HIS A 37 -27.93 0.87 34.24
CA HIS A 37 -27.37 0.91 32.91
C HIS A 37 -28.33 0.19 31.95
N VAL A 38 -28.78 0.90 30.91
CA VAL A 38 -29.58 0.34 29.84
C VAL A 38 -28.86 0.60 28.54
N GLY A 39 -28.50 -0.46 27.84
CA GLY A 39 -27.71 -0.31 26.62
C GLY A 39 -27.93 -1.47 25.64
N ARG A 40 -27.28 -1.32 24.50
CA ARG A 40 -27.23 -2.32 23.45
C ARG A 40 -25.78 -2.54 22.99
N LEU A 41 -25.49 -3.75 22.64
CA LEU A 41 -24.26 -4.15 21.97
C LEU A 41 -24.63 -4.52 20.53
N LEU A 42 -24.02 -3.88 19.57
CA LEU A 42 -24.26 -4.12 18.14
C LEU A 42 -23.00 -4.73 17.55
N ASP A 43 -23.12 -5.85 16.87
CA ASP A 43 -22.04 -6.36 16.03
C ASP A 43 -21.94 -5.47 14.78
N THR A 44 -20.79 -4.83 14.62
CA THR A 44 -20.47 -3.93 13.50
C THR A 44 -19.41 -4.52 12.57
N SER A 45 -19.06 -5.79 12.73
CA SER A 45 -18.00 -6.44 11.96
C SER A 45 -18.20 -6.37 10.46
N GLU A 46 -19.42 -6.64 9.98
CA GLU A 46 -19.72 -6.52 8.55
C GLU A 46 -19.54 -5.08 8.03
N ALA A 47 -19.96 -4.09 8.80
CA ALA A 47 -19.83 -2.67 8.41
C ALA A 47 -18.33 -2.28 8.37
N ALA A 48 -17.58 -2.65 9.38
CA ALA A 48 -16.12 -2.41 9.46
C ALA A 48 -15.36 -3.12 8.33
N MET A 49 -15.74 -4.37 8.02
CA MET A 49 -15.15 -5.10 6.89
C MET A 49 -15.47 -4.44 5.55
N ARG A 50 -16.72 -4.05 5.33
CA ARG A 50 -17.13 -3.34 4.11
C ARG A 50 -16.37 -2.03 3.96
N GLU A 51 -16.30 -1.22 5.01
CA GLU A 51 -15.55 0.04 5.00
C GLU A 51 -14.06 -0.20 4.70
N SER A 52 -13.44 -1.18 5.34
CA SER A 52 -12.04 -1.56 5.07
C SER A 52 -11.83 -1.99 3.61
N GLN A 53 -12.76 -2.78 3.04
CA GLN A 53 -12.71 -3.18 1.64
C GLN A 53 -12.88 -2.00 0.69
N PHE A 54 -13.83 -1.10 0.96
CA PHE A 54 -14.01 0.12 0.16
C PHE A 54 -12.78 1.01 0.22
N ARG A 55 -12.20 1.21 1.41
CA ARG A 55 -10.96 1.97 1.59
C ARG A 55 -9.80 1.34 0.79
N ARG A 56 -9.61 0.02 0.90
CA ARG A 56 -8.58 -0.68 0.11
C ARG A 56 -8.77 -0.49 -1.38
N LYS A 57 -10.01 -0.61 -1.89
CA LYS A 57 -10.31 -0.39 -3.31
C LYS A 57 -10.08 1.07 -3.74
N ALA A 58 -10.38 2.03 -2.87
CA ALA A 58 -10.17 3.45 -3.15
C ALA A 58 -8.68 3.86 -3.09
N GLU A 59 -7.87 3.18 -2.28
CA GLU A 59 -6.46 3.52 -2.06
C GLU A 59 -5.48 2.72 -2.91
N ARG A 60 -5.92 1.63 -3.57
CA ARG A 60 -5.01 0.73 -4.30
C ARG A 60 -5.21 0.78 -5.81
N ASP A 61 -4.12 0.60 -6.54
CA ASP A 61 -4.15 0.32 -7.97
C ASP A 61 -4.68 -1.09 -8.22
N SER A 62 -5.68 -1.22 -9.08
CA SER A 62 -6.40 -2.48 -9.30
C SER A 62 -5.55 -3.57 -9.96
N LEU A 63 -4.53 -3.20 -10.73
CA LEU A 63 -3.66 -4.14 -11.43
C LEU A 63 -2.54 -4.68 -10.52
N THR A 64 -1.90 -3.78 -9.78
CA THR A 64 -0.65 -4.07 -9.06
C THR A 64 -0.86 -4.27 -7.55
N GLY A 65 -1.97 -3.79 -7.00
CA GLY A 65 -2.24 -3.83 -5.55
C GLY A 65 -1.42 -2.83 -4.72
N LEU A 66 -0.53 -2.06 -5.34
CA LEU A 66 0.21 -0.96 -4.71
C LEU A 66 -0.73 0.20 -4.38
N TYR A 67 -0.26 1.20 -3.64
CA TYR A 67 -1.03 2.43 -3.50
C TYR A 67 -1.25 3.06 -4.89
N ASN A 68 -2.43 3.63 -5.10
CA ASN A 68 -2.67 4.48 -6.26
C ASN A 68 -2.09 5.88 -6.00
N ARG A 69 -2.06 6.71 -7.05
CA ARG A 69 -1.53 8.07 -7.00
C ARG A 69 -2.11 8.92 -5.88
N ALA A 70 -3.44 8.90 -5.73
CA ALA A 70 -4.13 9.73 -4.74
C ALA A 70 -3.76 9.34 -3.31
N ALA A 71 -3.80 8.06 -3.00
CA ALA A 71 -3.44 7.55 -1.68
C ALA A 71 -1.95 7.76 -1.35
N ALA A 72 -1.07 7.64 -2.35
CA ALA A 72 0.35 7.90 -2.15
C ALA A 72 0.61 9.36 -1.76
N LEU A 73 0.02 10.31 -2.49
CA LEU A 73 0.19 11.74 -2.22
C LEU A 73 -0.33 12.13 -0.83
N ASP A 74 -1.52 11.66 -0.44
CA ASP A 74 -2.10 11.90 0.88
C ASP A 74 -1.20 11.37 2.01
N ARG A 75 -0.67 10.16 1.86
CA ARG A 75 0.23 9.53 2.83
C ARG A 75 1.58 10.24 2.92
N ILE A 76 2.13 10.65 1.79
CA ILE A 76 3.38 11.43 1.72
C ILE A 76 3.19 12.79 2.38
N GLU A 77 2.10 13.48 2.09
CA GLU A 77 1.79 14.78 2.72
C GLU A 77 1.66 14.64 4.23
N THR A 78 0.98 13.59 4.70
CA THR A 78 0.86 13.29 6.13
C THR A 78 2.23 13.01 6.76
N ALA A 79 3.06 12.18 6.13
CA ALA A 79 4.39 11.86 6.63
C ALA A 79 5.29 13.11 6.71
N LEU A 80 5.27 13.96 5.69
CA LEU A 80 6.03 15.22 5.66
C LEU A 80 5.60 16.21 6.73
N ARG A 81 4.32 16.21 7.13
CA ARG A 81 3.80 17.07 8.20
C ARG A 81 4.11 16.54 9.60
N THR A 82 4.15 15.23 9.78
CA THR A 82 4.27 14.60 11.09
C THR A 82 5.69 14.18 11.43
N GLU A 83 6.51 13.90 10.43
CA GLU A 83 7.85 13.37 10.58
C GLU A 83 8.90 14.41 10.15
N ASN A 84 9.66 14.92 11.11
CA ASN A 84 10.77 15.84 10.84
C ASN A 84 12.09 15.05 10.66
N ARG A 85 12.11 14.14 9.67
CA ARG A 85 13.29 13.33 9.34
C ARG A 85 13.59 13.35 7.85
N PRO A 86 14.86 13.13 7.45
CA PRO A 86 15.21 13.05 6.04
C PRO A 86 14.37 12.00 5.32
N CYS A 87 14.03 12.26 4.07
CA CYS A 87 13.29 11.32 3.23
C CYS A 87 13.85 11.32 1.81
N THR A 88 13.63 10.22 1.10
CA THR A 88 13.98 10.10 -0.31
C THR A 88 12.73 9.77 -1.11
N LEU A 89 12.54 10.48 -2.21
CA LEU A 89 11.54 10.21 -3.22
C LEU A 89 12.22 9.61 -4.45
N ILE A 90 11.73 8.47 -4.92
CA ILE A 90 12.27 7.76 -6.08
C ILE A 90 11.13 7.56 -7.08
N VAL A 91 11.38 7.90 -8.32
CA VAL A 91 10.49 7.60 -9.44
C VAL A 91 11.10 6.46 -10.24
N VAL A 92 10.30 5.47 -10.57
CA VAL A 92 10.69 4.29 -11.34
C VAL A 92 9.76 4.20 -12.55
N ASP A 93 10.33 4.03 -13.72
CA ASP A 93 9.63 3.92 -14.99
C ASP A 93 10.08 2.64 -15.72
N VAL A 94 9.20 2.03 -16.50
CA VAL A 94 9.55 0.84 -17.30
C VAL A 94 9.97 1.29 -18.69
N ASP A 95 11.26 1.14 -18.98
CA ASP A 95 11.80 1.52 -20.29
C ASP A 95 11.10 0.74 -21.42
N ASP A 96 10.77 1.47 -22.47
CA ASP A 96 10.13 0.92 -23.69
C ASP A 96 8.83 0.12 -23.44
N PHE A 97 8.09 0.41 -22.36
CA PHE A 97 6.87 -0.31 -22.00
C PHE A 97 5.84 -0.38 -23.13
N LYS A 98 5.74 0.69 -23.92
CA LYS A 98 4.89 0.69 -25.12
C LYS A 98 5.31 -0.38 -26.11
N ALA A 99 6.60 -0.57 -26.34
CA ALA A 99 7.11 -1.59 -27.25
C ALA A 99 6.79 -3.01 -26.76
N VAL A 100 6.79 -3.24 -25.43
CA VAL A 100 6.33 -4.50 -24.84
C VAL A 100 4.86 -4.75 -25.18
N ASN A 101 4.00 -3.76 -24.97
CA ASN A 101 2.58 -3.88 -25.29
C ASN A 101 2.33 -4.09 -26.79
N ASP A 102 3.03 -3.34 -27.65
CA ASP A 102 2.85 -3.39 -29.10
C ASP A 102 3.33 -4.73 -29.68
N THR A 103 4.35 -5.36 -29.07
CA THR A 103 4.95 -6.61 -29.54
C THR A 103 4.25 -7.86 -28.96
N TYR A 104 3.93 -7.84 -27.66
CA TYR A 104 3.47 -9.04 -26.94
C TYR A 104 2.03 -8.91 -26.41
N GLY A 105 1.42 -7.75 -26.60
CA GLY A 105 0.05 -7.46 -26.15
C GLY A 105 -0.04 -6.98 -24.72
N HIS A 106 -1.18 -6.38 -24.39
CA HIS A 106 -1.46 -5.84 -23.05
C HIS A 106 -1.36 -6.85 -21.89
N PRO A 107 -1.74 -8.14 -22.06
CA PRO A 107 -1.58 -9.12 -20.97
C PRO A 107 -0.12 -9.28 -20.52
N GLU A 108 0.84 -9.19 -21.43
CA GLU A 108 2.26 -9.26 -21.08
C GLU A 108 2.74 -7.98 -20.41
N GLY A 109 2.29 -6.81 -20.88
CA GLY A 109 2.54 -5.55 -20.16
C GLY A 109 2.00 -5.58 -18.73
N ASP A 110 0.79 -6.10 -18.54
CA ASP A 110 0.20 -6.28 -17.22
C ASP A 110 1.03 -7.22 -16.33
N TYR A 111 1.58 -8.29 -16.88
CA TYR A 111 2.48 -9.21 -16.19
C TYR A 111 3.77 -8.50 -15.75
N VAL A 112 4.39 -7.72 -16.63
CA VAL A 112 5.59 -6.92 -16.33
C VAL A 112 5.34 -5.97 -15.17
N LEU A 113 4.23 -5.22 -15.22
CA LEU A 113 3.86 -4.28 -14.16
C LEU A 113 3.60 -4.97 -12.81
N LYS A 114 2.91 -6.11 -12.80
CA LYS A 114 2.69 -6.92 -11.59
C LYS A 114 3.99 -7.44 -11.00
N LYS A 115 4.89 -7.92 -11.85
CA LYS A 115 6.19 -8.44 -11.43
C LYS A 115 7.06 -7.33 -10.82
N LEU A 116 7.08 -6.15 -11.45
CA LEU A 116 7.77 -4.98 -10.90
C LEU A 116 7.17 -4.56 -9.55
N ALA A 117 5.85 -4.52 -9.41
CA ALA A 117 5.18 -4.16 -8.17
C ALA A 117 5.54 -5.10 -7.01
N ILE A 118 5.59 -6.42 -7.27
CA ILE A 118 6.03 -7.42 -6.28
C ILE A 118 7.48 -7.17 -5.88
N PHE A 119 8.37 -6.96 -6.85
CA PHE A 119 9.78 -6.68 -6.60
C PHE A 119 9.96 -5.42 -5.74
N LEU A 120 9.33 -4.29 -6.11
CA LEU A 120 9.39 -3.05 -5.35
C LEU A 120 8.91 -3.26 -3.90
N SER A 121 7.81 -4.00 -3.71
CA SER A 121 7.27 -4.31 -2.38
C SER A 121 8.20 -5.19 -1.53
N GLN A 122 9.05 -6.01 -2.16
CA GLN A 122 10.00 -6.88 -1.45
C GLN A 122 11.30 -6.15 -1.08
N VAL A 123 11.71 -5.20 -1.92
CA VAL A 123 12.93 -4.40 -1.71
C VAL A 123 12.73 -3.32 -0.66
N MET A 124 11.54 -2.72 -0.65
CA MET A 124 11.22 -1.60 0.22
C MET A 124 10.71 -2.09 1.60
N ARG A 125 10.87 -1.25 2.62
CA ARG A 125 10.45 -1.53 3.99
C ARG A 125 8.94 -1.36 4.13
N LYS A 126 8.37 -1.89 5.21
CA LYS A 126 6.94 -1.80 5.49
C LYS A 126 6.46 -0.34 5.69
N GLU A 127 7.32 0.51 6.23
CA GLU A 127 7.08 1.93 6.43
C GLU A 127 7.21 2.77 5.16
N ASP A 128 7.87 2.25 4.11
CA ASP A 128 8.01 2.95 2.85
C ASP A 128 6.68 2.91 2.06
N ILE A 129 6.40 4.00 1.36
CA ILE A 129 5.21 4.09 0.50
C ILE A 129 5.62 3.73 -0.91
N VAL A 130 5.04 2.65 -1.43
CA VAL A 130 5.23 2.21 -2.81
C VAL A 130 3.91 2.33 -3.55
N ALA A 131 3.92 3.03 -4.68
CA ALA A 131 2.71 3.36 -5.44
C ALA A 131 2.92 3.22 -6.95
N ARG A 132 1.84 2.96 -7.66
CA ARG A 132 1.75 3.15 -9.12
C ARG A 132 1.02 4.44 -9.40
N ILE A 133 1.66 5.38 -10.08
CA ILE A 133 1.15 6.75 -10.28
C ILE A 133 0.73 7.04 -11.72
N GLY A 134 1.15 6.21 -12.66
CA GLY A 134 0.85 6.30 -14.08
C GLY A 134 0.74 4.93 -14.73
N GLY A 135 0.76 4.87 -16.05
CA GLY A 135 0.70 3.63 -16.82
C GLY A 135 1.82 2.66 -16.47
N ASP A 136 3.04 3.12 -16.57
CA ASP A 136 4.30 2.42 -16.34
C ASP A 136 5.16 3.08 -15.24
N GLU A 137 4.64 4.14 -14.61
CA GLU A 137 5.33 4.92 -13.60
C GLU A 137 5.00 4.47 -12.18
N PHE A 138 6.04 4.30 -11.37
CA PHE A 138 5.95 3.98 -9.95
C PHE A 138 6.65 5.04 -9.11
N LEU A 139 6.16 5.23 -7.90
CA LEU A 139 6.68 6.17 -6.93
C LEU A 139 7.01 5.43 -5.64
N ILE A 140 8.19 5.73 -5.09
CA ILE A 140 8.62 5.24 -3.79
C ILE A 140 8.95 6.44 -2.91
N PHE A 141 8.38 6.49 -1.72
CA PHE A 141 8.74 7.44 -0.70
C PHE A 141 9.29 6.68 0.50
N ALA A 142 10.54 6.95 0.84
CA ALA A 142 11.27 6.27 1.91
C ALA A 142 11.63 7.26 3.03
N PRO A 143 10.79 7.36 4.09
CA PRO A 143 11.08 8.18 5.24
C PRO A 143 12.27 7.61 6.03
N GLY A 144 13.15 8.51 6.52
CA GLY A 144 14.39 8.12 7.21
C GLY A 144 15.53 7.67 6.29
N LEU A 145 15.33 7.58 4.99
CA LEU A 145 16.39 7.34 4.03
C LEU A 145 16.97 8.69 3.59
N ALA A 146 18.12 9.06 4.19
CA ALA A 146 18.87 10.23 3.76
C ALA A 146 19.64 9.95 2.46
N THR A 147 19.95 11.01 1.71
CA THR A 147 20.90 10.93 0.58
C THR A 147 22.27 10.43 1.05
N GLY A 148 22.93 9.59 0.25
CA GLY A 148 24.24 9.04 0.57
C GLY A 148 24.33 7.53 0.28
N PRO A 149 25.36 6.84 0.80
CA PRO A 149 25.67 5.46 0.42
C PRO A 149 24.52 4.45 0.64
N ALA A 150 23.63 4.71 1.59
CA ALA A 150 22.48 3.85 1.83
C ALA A 150 21.43 4.00 0.71
N ALA A 151 21.11 5.26 0.33
CA ALA A 151 20.20 5.53 -0.78
C ALA A 151 20.79 5.04 -2.12
N GLU A 152 22.09 5.20 -2.33
CA GLU A 152 22.77 4.72 -3.53
C GLU A 152 22.62 3.20 -3.69
N ARG A 153 22.84 2.43 -2.62
CA ARG A 153 22.62 0.97 -2.65
C ARG A 153 21.20 0.58 -2.99
N VAL A 154 20.22 1.30 -2.45
CA VAL A 154 18.80 1.07 -2.79
C VAL A 154 18.57 1.35 -4.27
N LEU A 155 19.05 2.48 -4.78
CA LEU A 155 18.92 2.85 -6.19
C LEU A 155 19.60 1.85 -7.13
N GLU A 156 20.82 1.39 -6.80
CA GLU A 156 21.51 0.35 -7.56
C GLU A 156 20.73 -0.97 -7.58
N HIS A 157 20.13 -1.33 -6.44
CA HIS A 157 19.31 -2.55 -6.37
C HIS A 157 18.04 -2.43 -7.20
N LEU A 158 17.35 -1.29 -7.11
CA LEU A 158 16.17 -1.00 -7.91
C LEU A 158 16.51 -0.98 -9.41
N ALA A 159 17.62 -0.36 -9.81
CA ALA A 159 18.05 -0.28 -11.21
C ALA A 159 18.36 -1.65 -11.84
N ARG A 160 18.70 -2.66 -11.04
CA ARG A 160 18.84 -4.04 -11.55
C ARG A 160 17.49 -4.65 -11.94
N GLY A 161 16.39 -4.20 -11.30
CA GLY A 161 15.04 -4.63 -11.57
C GLY A 161 14.75 -6.10 -11.30
N PRO A 162 13.50 -6.51 -11.46
CA PRO A 162 13.07 -7.89 -11.24
C PRO A 162 13.48 -8.85 -12.35
N PHE A 163 14.02 -8.33 -13.46
CA PHE A 163 14.41 -9.08 -14.65
C PHE A 163 15.92 -9.31 -14.74
N ALA A 164 16.71 -8.69 -13.86
CA ALA A 164 18.16 -8.89 -13.78
C ALA A 164 18.48 -10.34 -13.38
N GLY A 165 19.12 -11.07 -14.29
CA GLY A 165 19.54 -12.46 -14.07
C GLY A 165 18.59 -13.52 -14.66
N GLN A 166 17.48 -13.16 -15.27
CA GLN A 166 16.69 -14.07 -16.11
C GLN A 166 17.34 -14.20 -17.50
N ARG A 167 18.55 -14.76 -17.56
CA ARG A 167 18.99 -15.47 -18.76
C ARG A 167 18.26 -16.80 -18.74
N ALA A 168 17.63 -17.13 -19.88
CA ALA A 168 16.94 -18.36 -20.15
C ALA A 168 17.49 -19.57 -19.37
N THR A 169 16.80 -19.99 -18.31
CA THR A 169 16.84 -21.36 -17.81
C THR A 169 15.53 -21.99 -18.23
N ASP A 170 15.62 -22.80 -19.21
CA ASP A 170 14.84 -23.93 -19.70
C ASP A 170 13.43 -24.22 -19.07
N GLU A 171 12.52 -23.24 -19.05
CA GLU A 171 11.09 -23.51 -19.00
C GLU A 171 10.38 -22.50 -19.88
N VAL A 172 10.10 -22.94 -21.11
CA VAL A 172 9.13 -22.42 -22.08
C VAL A 172 8.80 -20.92 -21.95
N VAL A 173 9.79 -20.08 -22.15
CA VAL A 173 9.61 -18.70 -22.57
C VAL A 173 9.94 -18.69 -24.05
N ASP A 174 9.01 -18.20 -24.87
CA ASP A 174 9.16 -18.03 -26.31
C ASP A 174 10.59 -17.51 -26.62
N PRO A 175 11.37 -18.22 -27.45
CA PRO A 175 12.76 -17.86 -27.77
C PRO A 175 12.93 -16.50 -28.46
N THR A 176 11.86 -15.74 -28.64
CA THR A 176 11.87 -14.38 -29.19
C THR A 176 11.99 -13.29 -28.12
N TYR A 177 12.02 -13.65 -26.82
CA TYR A 177 12.15 -12.70 -25.72
C TYR A 177 13.63 -12.24 -25.56
N HIS A 178 14.08 -11.35 -26.44
CA HIS A 178 15.48 -10.90 -26.50
C HIS A 178 15.81 -9.65 -25.68
N ALA A 179 14.83 -9.01 -25.04
CA ALA A 179 15.07 -7.84 -24.18
C ALA A 179 14.22 -7.93 -22.93
N ALA A 180 14.82 -8.28 -21.80
CA ALA A 180 14.20 -8.03 -20.51
C ALA A 180 13.98 -6.51 -20.39
N PRO A 181 12.75 -6.04 -20.03
CA PRO A 181 12.52 -4.62 -19.84
C PRO A 181 13.46 -4.11 -18.75
N THR A 182 14.10 -3.00 -19.03
CA THR A 182 14.91 -2.26 -18.05
C THR A 182 14.02 -1.28 -17.29
N ILE A 183 14.50 -0.80 -16.18
CA ILE A 183 13.81 0.22 -15.39
C ILE A 183 14.73 1.43 -15.21
N SER A 184 14.18 2.62 -15.42
CA SER A 184 14.83 3.88 -15.15
C SER A 184 14.46 4.40 -13.77
N VAL A 185 15.46 4.82 -13.01
CA VAL A 185 15.28 5.36 -11.66
C VAL A 185 15.73 6.81 -11.64
N GLY A 186 14.77 7.73 -11.55
CA GLY A 186 15.03 9.15 -11.47
C GLY A 186 15.23 9.63 -10.02
N ARG A 187 16.20 10.55 -9.83
CA ARG A 187 16.35 11.29 -8.57
C ARG A 187 15.65 12.65 -8.73
N PRO A 188 14.88 13.13 -7.75
CA PRO A 188 14.47 14.52 -7.75
C PRO A 188 15.73 15.40 -7.70
N ALA A 189 15.69 16.50 -8.45
CA ALA A 189 16.74 17.51 -8.37
C ALA A 189 16.82 18.03 -6.92
N ALA A 190 18.05 18.24 -6.45
CA ALA A 190 18.34 18.75 -5.12
C ALA A 190 17.80 20.17 -4.93
#